data_ddb60120df9ecdcec456f0d6d13bcae6
#
_entry.id   ddb60120df9ecdcec456f0d6d13bcae6
#
_cell.length_a   1.000
_cell.length_b   1.000
_cell.length_c   1.000
_cell.angle_alpha   90.00
_cell.angle_beta   90.00
_cell.angle_gamma   90.00
#
_symmetry.space_group_name_H-M   'P 1'
#
loop_
_entity.id
_entity.type
_entity.pdbx_description
1 polymer ?
#
loop_
_entity_poly.entity_id
_entity_poly.type
_entity_poly.pdbx_seq_one_letter_code
_entity_poly.pdbx_strand_id
1 'polypeptide(L)'
;FCSAWGYWFSAMVANVSYLVIVFSTLGMLFDTPERTLFGSGNTLLSVGGASVLLWAVHLLVLRGVKTAALINVVTTCAKMVPLLLFIVCAALAFKWQTFTVDFSGLHFGADHDLWAQIKATMLITVWVFIGVEGAVVVSNRARHRKDIGRATILGLPTALSIYVFVTLLSMGVIRPVELAHYQNPSMAKVLTEILGPWGQYIIAGGLLISVCGAFLSWTVLASEAPYLGAKDKMFPSRYAKQNAAGSPYQALTLTNICIQISLILVMYA
;
A
#
# COMPACT_ATOMS: atom_id res chain seq x y z
N PHE A 1 13.76 4.71 -21.90
CA PHE A 1 13.58 3.25 -21.86
C PHE A 1 13.79 2.72 -20.44
N CYS A 2 14.97 2.88 -19.84
CA CYS A 2 15.31 2.32 -18.52
C CYS A 2 14.35 2.79 -17.41
N SER A 3 13.98 4.07 -17.38
CA SER A 3 13.06 4.62 -16.37
C SER A 3 11.65 4.03 -16.49
N ALA A 4 11.14 3.87 -17.70
CA ALA A 4 9.81 3.28 -17.94
C ALA A 4 9.80 1.80 -17.55
N TRP A 5 10.88 1.09 -17.84
CA TRP A 5 11.03 -0.32 -17.50
C TRP A 5 11.18 -0.52 -15.99
N GLY A 6 12.01 0.30 -15.34
CA GLY A 6 12.20 0.27 -13.90
C GLY A 6 10.91 0.61 -13.14
N TYR A 7 10.15 1.62 -13.60
CA TYR A 7 8.85 1.95 -13.02
C TYR A 7 7.84 0.81 -13.15
N TRP A 8 7.74 0.20 -14.34
CA TRP A 8 6.86 -0.94 -14.55
C TRP A 8 7.22 -2.13 -13.65
N PHE A 9 8.51 -2.46 -13.54
CA PHE A 9 8.99 -3.54 -12.69
C PHE A 9 8.70 -3.25 -11.20
N SER A 10 8.96 -2.03 -10.74
CA SER A 10 8.65 -1.60 -9.37
C SER A 10 7.16 -1.69 -9.06
N ALA A 11 6.30 -1.24 -9.98
CA ALA A 11 4.85 -1.32 -9.85
C ALA A 11 4.35 -2.78 -9.80
N MET A 12 4.99 -3.68 -10.55
CA MET A 12 4.69 -5.11 -10.54
C MET A 12 5.04 -5.74 -9.19
N VAL A 13 6.23 -5.46 -8.65
CA VAL A 13 6.66 -5.96 -7.33
C VAL A 13 5.75 -5.42 -6.23
N ALA A 14 5.38 -4.14 -6.29
CA ALA A 14 4.43 -3.54 -5.35
C ALA A 14 3.07 -4.27 -5.35
N ASN A 15 2.56 -4.65 -6.52
CA ASN A 15 1.31 -5.41 -6.62
C ASN A 15 1.41 -6.81 -5.98
N VAL A 16 2.54 -7.49 -6.12
CA VAL A 16 2.79 -8.77 -5.42
C VAL A 16 2.74 -8.56 -3.90
N SER A 17 3.43 -7.51 -3.41
CA SER A 17 3.45 -7.18 -1.98
C SER A 17 2.05 -6.88 -1.44
N TYR A 18 1.22 -6.14 -2.16
CA TYR A 18 -0.17 -5.87 -1.76
C TYR A 18 -0.99 -7.16 -1.63
N LEU A 19 -0.86 -8.08 -2.56
CA LEU A 19 -1.56 -9.36 -2.50
C LEU A 19 -1.10 -10.20 -1.29
N VAL A 20 0.20 -10.25 -1.03
CA VAL A 20 0.75 -10.92 0.16
C VAL A 20 0.22 -10.27 1.44
N ILE A 21 0.19 -8.93 1.53
CA ILE A 21 -0.33 -8.19 2.70
C ILE A 21 -1.82 -8.48 2.93
N VAL A 22 -2.64 -8.57 1.88
CA VAL A 22 -4.07 -8.93 2.02
C VAL A 22 -4.19 -10.29 2.72
N PHE A 23 -3.48 -11.29 2.25
CA PHE A 23 -3.61 -12.65 2.79
C PHE A 23 -2.90 -12.85 4.13
N SER A 24 -1.80 -12.15 4.40
CA SER A 24 -1.20 -12.13 5.74
C SER A 24 -2.10 -11.44 6.78
N THR A 25 -2.83 -10.40 6.36
CA THR A 25 -3.83 -9.74 7.24
C THR A 25 -5.01 -10.68 7.53
N LEU A 26 -5.45 -11.49 6.55
CA LEU A 26 -6.45 -12.53 6.79
C LEU A 26 -5.89 -13.60 7.73
N GLY A 27 -4.60 -13.97 7.61
CA GLY A 27 -3.92 -14.85 8.56
C GLY A 27 -3.97 -14.30 9.99
N MET A 28 -3.69 -13.03 10.17
CA MET A 28 -3.79 -12.39 11.51
C MET A 28 -5.20 -12.48 12.12
N LEU A 29 -6.26 -12.54 11.27
CA LEU A 29 -7.65 -12.60 11.73
C LEU A 29 -8.18 -14.03 11.94
N PHE A 30 -7.73 -15.00 11.13
CA PHE A 30 -8.33 -16.32 11.03
C PHE A 30 -7.40 -17.47 11.39
N ASP A 31 -6.07 -17.25 11.43
CA ASP A 31 -5.13 -18.29 11.80
C ASP A 31 -5.12 -18.49 13.32
N THR A 32 -4.98 -19.73 13.72
CA THR A 32 -4.82 -20.13 15.13
C THR A 32 -3.49 -20.87 15.31
N PRO A 33 -2.95 -20.97 16.53
CA PRO A 33 -1.71 -21.70 16.78
C PRO A 33 -1.73 -23.15 16.28
N GLU A 34 -2.93 -23.77 16.21
CA GLU A 34 -3.11 -25.15 15.79
C GLU A 34 -3.34 -25.28 14.28
N ARG A 35 -3.76 -24.18 13.59
CA ARG A 35 -4.11 -24.22 12.17
C ARG A 35 -3.75 -22.92 11.49
N THR A 36 -2.70 -22.95 10.69
CA THR A 36 -2.30 -21.86 9.80
C THR A 36 -2.97 -22.03 8.44
N LEU A 37 -3.94 -21.15 8.12
CA LEU A 37 -4.63 -21.14 6.82
C LEU A 37 -3.89 -20.23 5.84
N PHE A 38 -3.60 -19.01 6.26
CA PHE A 38 -3.03 -17.98 5.41
C PHE A 38 -1.56 -17.68 5.74
N GLY A 39 -1.13 -17.91 6.99
CA GLY A 39 0.24 -17.65 7.44
C GLY A 39 0.69 -16.22 7.18
N SER A 40 1.90 -16.05 6.71
CA SER A 40 2.45 -14.74 6.28
C SER A 40 2.03 -14.35 4.86
N GLY A 41 1.01 -14.97 4.27
CA GLY A 41 0.56 -14.72 2.90
C GLY A 41 1.24 -15.59 1.84
N ASN A 42 1.99 -16.61 2.25
CA ASN A 42 2.77 -17.50 1.38
C ASN A 42 2.25 -18.94 1.33
N THR A 43 1.14 -19.27 1.99
CA THR A 43 0.53 -20.60 1.93
C THR A 43 -0.14 -20.85 0.56
N LEU A 44 -0.38 -22.10 0.23
CA LEU A 44 -1.08 -22.47 -1.00
C LEU A 44 -2.47 -21.81 -1.09
N LEU A 45 -3.19 -21.73 0.05
CA LEU A 45 -4.50 -21.06 0.12
C LEU A 45 -4.37 -19.54 -0.12
N SER A 46 -3.33 -18.92 0.43
CA SER A 46 -3.04 -17.50 0.23
C SER A 46 -2.73 -17.19 -1.23
N VAL A 47 -1.85 -17.95 -1.86
CA VAL A 47 -1.49 -17.76 -3.27
C VAL A 47 -2.65 -18.06 -4.20
N GLY A 48 -3.46 -19.09 -3.89
CA GLY A 48 -4.69 -19.39 -4.63
C GLY A 48 -5.71 -18.24 -4.54
N GLY A 49 -5.98 -17.74 -3.34
CA GLY A 49 -6.86 -16.59 -3.11
C GLY A 49 -6.33 -15.30 -3.75
N ALA A 50 -5.02 -15.03 -3.64
CA ALA A 50 -4.37 -13.91 -4.29
C ALA A 50 -4.49 -13.98 -5.81
N SER A 51 -4.37 -15.17 -6.40
CA SER A 51 -4.59 -15.38 -7.83
C SER A 51 -6.03 -15.07 -8.23
N VAL A 52 -7.01 -15.52 -7.46
CA VAL A 52 -8.44 -15.18 -7.70
C VAL A 52 -8.64 -13.68 -7.64
N LEU A 53 -8.11 -12.99 -6.64
CA LEU A 53 -8.22 -11.53 -6.50
C LEU A 53 -7.51 -10.81 -7.66
N LEU A 54 -6.32 -11.24 -8.06
CA LEU A 54 -5.56 -10.69 -9.19
C LEU A 54 -6.41 -10.74 -10.48
N TRP A 55 -6.96 -11.88 -10.80
CA TRP A 55 -7.75 -12.04 -12.03
C TRP A 55 -9.12 -11.38 -11.94
N ALA A 56 -9.73 -11.30 -10.77
CA ALA A 56 -10.96 -10.51 -10.57
C ALA A 56 -10.71 -9.00 -10.84
N VAL A 57 -9.62 -8.45 -10.31
CA VAL A 57 -9.22 -7.05 -10.57
C VAL A 57 -8.83 -6.86 -12.04
N HIS A 58 -8.17 -7.84 -12.67
CA HIS A 58 -7.91 -7.83 -14.11
C HIS A 58 -9.20 -7.63 -14.92
N LEU A 59 -10.22 -8.45 -14.65
CA LEU A 59 -11.51 -8.34 -15.34
C LEU A 59 -12.20 -7.01 -15.05
N LEU A 60 -12.08 -6.49 -13.83
CA LEU A 60 -12.62 -5.19 -13.47
C LEU A 60 -11.98 -4.06 -14.27
N VAL A 61 -10.65 -4.03 -14.38
CA VAL A 61 -9.91 -3.02 -15.16
C VAL A 61 -10.21 -3.13 -16.65
N LEU A 62 -10.44 -4.35 -17.16
CA LEU A 62 -10.88 -4.55 -18.56
C LEU A 62 -12.25 -3.95 -18.86
N ARG A 63 -13.15 -3.83 -17.87
CA ARG A 63 -14.46 -3.16 -18.01
C ARG A 63 -14.33 -1.64 -18.16
N GLY A 64 -13.16 -1.09 -17.89
CA GLY A 64 -12.82 0.32 -18.13
C GLY A 64 -12.13 0.99 -16.96
N VAL A 65 -11.11 1.79 -17.27
CA VAL A 65 -10.33 2.53 -16.28
C VAL A 65 -11.20 3.51 -15.47
N LYS A 66 -12.27 4.04 -16.05
CA LYS A 66 -13.22 4.93 -15.33
C LYS A 66 -13.93 4.20 -14.19
N THR A 67 -14.34 2.95 -14.39
CA THR A 67 -14.97 2.12 -13.36
C THR A 67 -13.97 1.82 -12.24
N ALA A 68 -12.74 1.44 -12.60
CA ALA A 68 -11.67 1.22 -11.63
C ALA A 68 -11.37 2.50 -10.82
N ALA A 69 -11.34 3.67 -11.46
CA ALA A 69 -11.14 4.95 -10.79
C ALA A 69 -12.26 5.29 -9.79
N LEU A 70 -13.53 5.03 -10.13
CA LEU A 70 -14.66 5.24 -9.21
C LEU A 70 -14.54 4.36 -7.96
N ILE A 71 -14.26 3.06 -8.14
CA ILE A 71 -14.06 2.14 -7.03
C ILE A 71 -12.88 2.61 -6.17
N ASN A 72 -11.80 3.09 -6.78
CA ASN A 72 -10.67 3.62 -6.04
C ASN A 72 -11.02 4.86 -5.19
N VAL A 73 -11.89 5.74 -5.68
CA VAL A 73 -12.41 6.87 -4.87
C VAL A 73 -13.17 6.35 -3.66
N VAL A 74 -14.06 5.38 -3.84
CA VAL A 74 -14.83 4.78 -2.74
C VAL A 74 -13.92 4.13 -1.71
N THR A 75 -12.94 3.32 -2.14
CA THR A 75 -11.99 2.68 -1.24
C THR A 75 -11.07 3.70 -0.54
N THR A 76 -10.73 4.80 -1.22
CA THR A 76 -9.95 5.89 -0.61
C THR A 76 -10.74 6.60 0.48
N CYS A 77 -12.01 6.89 0.27
CA CYS A 77 -12.88 7.45 1.30
C CYS A 77 -13.05 6.46 2.47
N ALA A 78 -13.28 5.19 2.16
CA ALA A 78 -13.47 4.15 3.18
C ALA A 78 -12.24 3.94 4.07
N LYS A 79 -11.02 3.96 3.51
CA LYS A 79 -9.78 3.81 4.30
C LYS A 79 -9.47 5.01 5.19
N MET A 80 -10.04 6.20 4.90
CA MET A 80 -9.87 7.37 5.77
C MET A 80 -10.57 7.19 7.12
N VAL A 81 -11.67 6.43 7.15
CA VAL A 81 -12.45 6.22 8.40
C VAL A 81 -11.61 5.56 9.51
N PRO A 82 -11.00 4.38 9.32
CA PRO A 82 -10.16 3.77 10.36
C PRO A 82 -8.91 4.58 10.67
N LEU A 83 -8.34 5.30 9.71
CA LEU A 83 -7.19 6.19 9.94
C LEU A 83 -7.56 7.38 10.84
N LEU A 84 -8.66 8.06 10.53
CA LEU A 84 -9.13 9.18 11.35
C LEU A 84 -9.56 8.69 12.74
N LEU A 85 -10.23 7.55 12.83
CA LEU A 85 -10.56 6.93 14.10
C LEU A 85 -9.31 6.66 14.93
N PHE A 86 -8.27 6.08 14.31
CA PHE A 86 -6.98 5.85 14.97
C PHE A 86 -6.38 7.16 15.50
N ILE A 87 -6.30 8.21 14.67
CA ILE A 87 -5.75 9.50 15.06
C ILE A 87 -6.52 10.08 16.25
N VAL A 88 -7.85 10.05 16.21
CA VAL A 88 -8.69 10.57 17.31
C VAL A 88 -8.48 9.74 18.58
N CYS A 89 -8.54 8.42 18.51
CA CYS A 89 -8.35 7.55 19.67
C CYS A 89 -6.94 7.70 20.27
N ALA A 90 -5.91 7.74 19.41
CA ALA A 90 -4.53 7.92 19.86
C ALA A 90 -4.29 9.31 20.47
N ALA A 91 -4.92 10.35 19.94
CA ALA A 91 -4.84 11.70 20.50
C ALA A 91 -5.51 11.80 21.89
N LEU A 92 -6.65 11.12 22.08
CA LEU A 92 -7.34 11.06 23.37
C LEU A 92 -6.57 10.23 24.42
N ALA A 93 -5.87 9.19 23.99
CA ALA A 93 -5.06 8.31 24.84
C ALA A 93 -3.61 8.79 25.00
N PHE A 94 -3.24 9.92 24.39
CA PHE A 94 -1.89 10.44 24.37
C PHE A 94 -1.40 10.80 25.77
N LYS A 95 -0.24 10.27 26.16
CA LYS A 95 0.40 10.56 27.46
C LYS A 95 1.74 11.25 27.21
N TRP A 96 1.85 12.50 27.61
CA TRP A 96 3.07 13.28 27.46
C TRP A 96 4.29 12.63 28.11
N GLN A 97 4.09 11.99 29.25
CA GLN A 97 5.15 11.27 29.96
C GLN A 97 5.70 10.11 29.13
N THR A 98 4.85 9.31 28.47
CA THR A 98 5.26 8.20 27.60
C THR A 98 6.04 8.71 26.39
N PHE A 99 5.59 9.84 25.80
CA PHE A 99 6.20 10.45 24.63
C PHE A 99 7.60 11.00 24.91
N THR A 100 7.84 11.58 26.09
CA THR A 100 9.11 12.27 26.42
C THR A 100 10.19 11.36 27.01
N VAL A 101 9.88 10.13 27.43
CA VAL A 101 10.84 9.23 28.10
C VAL A 101 12.09 8.97 27.26
N ASP A 102 11.92 8.71 25.99
CA ASP A 102 13.03 8.53 25.05
C ASP A 102 12.58 8.86 23.63
N PHE A 103 12.20 10.11 23.39
CA PHE A 103 11.71 10.55 22.08
C PHE A 103 12.73 10.33 20.95
N SER A 104 14.00 10.49 21.25
CA SER A 104 15.08 10.33 20.27
C SER A 104 15.52 8.87 20.08
N GLY A 105 15.12 7.95 20.94
CA GLY A 105 15.60 6.55 20.93
C GLY A 105 17.07 6.41 21.28
N LEU A 106 17.75 7.48 21.76
CA LEU A 106 19.17 7.49 22.02
C LEU A 106 19.56 6.85 23.34
N HIS A 107 18.61 6.69 24.28
CA HIS A 107 18.88 6.16 25.61
C HIS A 107 18.67 4.64 25.68
N PHE A 108 17.66 4.14 24.99
CA PHE A 108 17.23 2.74 25.04
C PHE A 108 17.29 2.03 23.69
N GLY A 109 17.59 2.76 22.60
CA GLY A 109 17.72 2.20 21.26
C GLY A 109 19.06 1.49 21.04
N ALA A 110 19.11 0.60 20.05
CA ALA A 110 20.35 -0.10 19.67
C ALA A 110 21.38 0.85 19.04
N ASP A 111 20.92 1.89 18.34
CA ASP A 111 21.75 2.91 17.70
C ASP A 111 21.68 4.21 18.50
N HIS A 112 22.80 4.54 19.16
CA HIS A 112 22.93 5.80 19.91
C HIS A 112 23.28 7.02 19.04
N ASP A 113 23.30 6.86 17.69
CA ASP A 113 23.57 7.93 16.73
C ASP A 113 22.30 8.29 15.95
N LEU A 114 21.84 9.54 16.12
CA LEU A 114 20.69 10.08 15.39
C LEU A 114 20.85 9.98 13.86
N TRP A 115 22.07 10.14 13.36
CA TRP A 115 22.34 10.06 11.93
C TRP A 115 22.22 8.62 11.39
N ALA A 116 22.61 7.63 12.17
CA ALA A 116 22.38 6.22 11.83
C ALA A 116 20.89 5.89 11.78
N GLN A 117 20.09 6.38 12.73
CA GLN A 117 18.63 6.20 12.75
C GLN A 117 17.96 6.85 11.52
N ILE A 118 18.36 8.08 11.15
CA ILE A 118 17.86 8.77 9.95
C ILE A 118 18.17 7.94 8.70
N LYS A 119 19.41 7.44 8.57
CA LYS A 119 19.79 6.59 7.43
C LYS A 119 18.98 5.30 7.35
N ALA A 120 18.78 4.62 8.49
CA ALA A 120 18.02 3.38 8.56
C ALA A 120 16.56 3.56 8.12
N THR A 121 15.93 4.69 8.47
CA THR A 121 14.54 4.97 8.10
C THR A 121 14.39 5.56 6.70
N MET A 122 15.47 6.04 6.08
CA MET A 122 15.42 6.77 4.81
C MET A 122 14.84 5.92 3.67
N LEU A 123 15.22 4.64 3.58
CA LEU A 123 14.71 3.73 2.55
C LEU A 123 13.20 3.51 2.70
N ILE A 124 12.71 3.35 3.93
CA ILE A 124 11.28 3.18 4.23
C ILE A 124 10.53 4.47 3.88
N THR A 125 11.10 5.63 4.25
CA THR A 125 10.50 6.95 3.96
C THR A 125 10.36 7.16 2.45
N VAL A 126 11.39 6.86 1.66
CA VAL A 126 11.32 6.93 0.19
C VAL A 126 10.22 6.03 -0.34
N TRP A 127 10.15 4.78 0.15
CA TRP A 127 9.12 3.83 -0.29
C TRP A 127 7.69 4.29 0.02
N VAL A 128 7.47 4.91 1.17
CA VAL A 128 6.15 5.42 1.59
C VAL A 128 5.63 6.54 0.69
N PHE A 129 6.52 7.33 0.08
CA PHE A 129 6.16 8.41 -0.86
C PHE A 129 6.10 7.97 -2.33
N ILE A 130 6.45 6.73 -2.66
CA ILE A 130 6.22 6.18 -4.01
C ILE A 130 4.72 6.14 -4.27
N GLY A 131 4.30 6.68 -5.44
CA GLY A 131 2.90 6.79 -5.85
C GLY A 131 2.39 8.23 -5.93
N VAL A 132 3.11 9.21 -5.35
CA VAL A 132 2.78 10.64 -5.53
C VAL A 132 2.83 11.03 -7.01
N GLU A 133 3.73 10.42 -7.78
CA GLU A 133 3.85 10.57 -9.23
C GLU A 133 2.68 9.95 -10.02
N GLY A 134 1.85 9.13 -9.39
CA GLY A 134 0.75 8.42 -10.07
C GLY A 134 -0.21 9.35 -10.80
N ALA A 135 -0.44 10.55 -10.27
CA ALA A 135 -1.24 11.58 -10.96
C ALA A 135 -0.61 12.00 -12.31
N VAL A 136 0.72 12.00 -12.40
CA VAL A 136 1.47 12.33 -13.64
C VAL A 136 1.38 11.17 -14.63
N VAL A 137 1.51 9.92 -14.16
CA VAL A 137 1.42 8.72 -15.02
C VAL A 137 0.08 8.63 -15.74
N VAL A 138 -1.02 8.98 -15.08
CA VAL A 138 -2.37 8.99 -15.67
C VAL A 138 -2.78 10.34 -16.25
N SER A 139 -1.83 11.27 -16.42
CA SER A 139 -2.11 12.65 -16.89
C SER A 139 -2.84 12.73 -18.23
N ASN A 140 -2.60 11.79 -19.13
CA ASN A 140 -3.28 11.70 -20.43
C ASN A 140 -4.78 11.39 -20.31
N ARG A 141 -5.25 10.96 -19.13
CA ARG A 141 -6.67 10.67 -18.82
C ARG A 141 -7.34 11.79 -18.04
N ALA A 142 -6.59 12.80 -17.60
CA ALA A 142 -7.12 13.95 -16.86
C ALA A 142 -7.90 14.88 -17.79
N ARG A 143 -9.03 15.40 -17.30
CA ARG A 143 -9.86 16.38 -18.03
C ARG A 143 -9.11 17.71 -18.21
N HIS A 144 -8.42 18.17 -17.18
CA HIS A 144 -7.63 19.41 -17.21
C HIS A 144 -6.25 19.17 -16.61
N ARG A 145 -5.19 19.66 -17.29
CA ARG A 145 -3.80 19.54 -16.79
C ARG A 145 -3.56 20.19 -15.42
N LYS A 146 -4.30 21.27 -15.12
CA LYS A 146 -4.22 21.98 -13.82
C LYS A 146 -4.64 21.08 -12.63
N ASP A 147 -5.52 20.11 -12.86
CA ASP A 147 -6.01 19.22 -11.81
C ASP A 147 -4.92 18.25 -11.34
N ILE A 148 -3.98 17.90 -12.19
CA ILE A 148 -2.82 17.06 -11.86
C ILE A 148 -1.93 17.76 -10.83
N GLY A 149 -1.54 19.01 -11.11
CA GLY A 149 -0.74 19.81 -10.18
C GLY A 149 -1.44 20.01 -8.83
N ARG A 150 -2.74 20.32 -8.85
CA ARG A 150 -3.54 20.48 -7.62
C ARG A 150 -3.61 19.17 -6.83
N ALA A 151 -3.84 18.04 -7.48
CA ALA A 151 -3.88 16.73 -6.83
C ALA A 151 -2.54 16.41 -6.14
N THR A 152 -1.42 16.67 -6.79
CA THR A 152 -0.09 16.43 -6.21
C THR A 152 0.19 17.38 -5.04
N ILE A 153 -0.08 18.71 -5.21
CA ILE A 153 0.19 19.72 -4.17
C ILE A 153 -0.70 19.51 -2.94
N LEU A 154 -1.92 19.03 -3.09
CA LEU A 154 -2.81 18.75 -1.96
C LEU A 154 -2.56 17.35 -1.37
N GLY A 155 -2.28 16.37 -2.21
CA GLY A 155 -2.10 14.98 -1.81
C GLY A 155 -0.86 14.77 -0.95
N LEU A 156 0.28 15.34 -1.35
CA LEU A 156 1.55 15.15 -0.63
C LEU A 156 1.51 15.70 0.81
N PRO A 157 1.13 16.97 1.07
CA PRO A 157 1.05 17.48 2.44
C PRO A 157 0.00 16.75 3.28
N THR A 158 -1.12 16.33 2.67
CA THR A 158 -2.16 15.57 3.39
C THR A 158 -1.62 14.22 3.83
N ALA A 159 -0.96 13.48 2.95
CA ALA A 159 -0.35 12.20 3.29
C ALA A 159 0.75 12.38 4.35
N LEU A 160 1.63 13.36 4.18
CA LEU A 160 2.69 13.67 5.15
C LEU A 160 2.09 13.99 6.54
N SER A 161 1.05 14.82 6.61
CA SER A 161 0.39 15.16 7.87
C SER A 161 -0.17 13.92 8.56
N ILE A 162 -0.84 13.02 7.82
CA ILE A 162 -1.36 11.76 8.36
C ILE A 162 -0.22 10.90 8.91
N TYR A 163 0.89 10.72 8.17
CA TYR A 163 2.03 9.93 8.63
C TYR A 163 2.65 10.50 9.90
N VAL A 164 2.84 11.82 9.96
CA VAL A 164 3.37 12.51 11.14
C VAL A 164 2.44 12.32 12.35
N PHE A 165 1.14 12.54 12.18
CA PHE A 165 0.18 12.35 13.29
C PHE A 165 0.13 10.90 13.75
N VAL A 166 0.03 9.93 12.85
CA VAL A 166 0.01 8.51 13.20
C VAL A 166 1.27 8.12 13.97
N THR A 167 2.45 8.55 13.50
CA THR A 167 3.73 8.20 14.13
C THR A 167 3.87 8.84 15.51
N LEU A 168 3.69 10.16 15.61
CA LEU A 168 3.89 10.88 16.87
C LEU A 168 2.86 10.48 17.93
N LEU A 169 1.60 10.31 17.54
CA LEU A 169 0.55 9.89 18.48
C LEU A 169 0.76 8.46 18.97
N SER A 170 1.24 7.55 18.11
CA SER A 170 1.59 6.18 18.53
C SER A 170 2.66 6.16 19.61
N MET A 171 3.68 7.02 19.48
CA MET A 171 4.76 7.15 20.48
C MET A 171 4.27 7.71 21.84
N GLY A 172 3.14 8.42 21.84
CA GLY A 172 2.50 8.90 23.07
C GLY A 172 1.61 7.87 23.75
N VAL A 173 1.24 6.78 23.06
CA VAL A 173 0.44 5.68 23.61
C VAL A 173 1.33 4.54 24.10
N ILE A 174 2.31 4.14 23.30
CA ILE A 174 3.26 3.06 23.57
C ILE A 174 4.68 3.61 23.44
N ARG A 175 5.58 3.17 24.32
CA ARG A 175 6.98 3.61 24.31
C ARG A 175 7.66 3.24 22.98
N PRO A 176 8.52 4.10 22.42
CA PRO A 176 9.21 3.83 21.14
C PRO A 176 9.94 2.49 21.11
N VAL A 177 10.61 2.11 22.21
CA VAL A 177 11.32 0.84 22.33
C VAL A 177 10.38 -0.36 22.21
N GLU A 178 9.22 -0.30 22.82
CA GLU A 178 8.21 -1.36 22.75
C GLU A 178 7.58 -1.43 21.36
N LEU A 179 7.31 -0.26 20.73
CA LEU A 179 6.83 -0.15 19.35
C LEU A 179 7.76 -0.81 18.34
N ALA A 180 9.07 -0.70 18.54
CA ALA A 180 10.08 -1.29 17.66
C ALA A 180 10.06 -2.84 17.64
N HIS A 181 9.54 -3.47 18.68
CA HIS A 181 9.44 -4.93 18.77
C HIS A 181 8.12 -5.49 18.20
N TYR A 182 7.15 -4.63 17.87
CA TYR A 182 5.88 -5.10 17.31
C TYR A 182 5.98 -5.41 15.82
N GLN A 183 5.38 -6.53 15.44
CA GLN A 183 5.23 -6.89 14.03
C GLN A 183 4.18 -5.98 13.34
N ASN A 184 4.35 -5.79 12.03
CA ASN A 184 3.38 -5.04 11.23
C ASN A 184 2.02 -5.77 11.14
N PRO A 185 0.91 -5.06 11.22
CA PRO A 185 0.79 -3.61 11.38
C PRO A 185 0.83 -3.16 12.86
N SER A 186 1.86 -2.42 13.25
CA SER A 186 2.02 -1.91 14.63
C SER A 186 0.84 -1.05 15.10
N MET A 187 0.16 -0.34 14.20
CA MET A 187 -1.07 0.41 14.48
C MET A 187 -2.17 -0.46 15.14
N ALA A 188 -2.26 -1.75 14.78
CA ALA A 188 -3.24 -2.66 15.36
C ALA A 188 -2.98 -2.84 16.87
N LYS A 189 -1.71 -2.96 17.28
CA LYS A 189 -1.33 -3.06 18.70
C LYS A 189 -1.63 -1.77 19.44
N VAL A 190 -1.26 -0.60 18.87
CA VAL A 190 -1.58 0.70 19.48
C VAL A 190 -3.08 0.85 19.71
N LEU A 191 -3.90 0.53 18.72
CA LEU A 191 -5.36 0.65 18.88
C LEU A 191 -5.93 -0.42 19.84
N THR A 192 -5.31 -1.60 19.92
CA THR A 192 -5.68 -2.64 20.90
C THR A 192 -5.42 -2.20 22.34
N GLU A 193 -4.33 -1.47 22.60
CA GLU A 193 -4.07 -0.87 23.91
C GLU A 193 -5.12 0.16 24.33
N ILE A 194 -5.75 0.83 23.35
CA ILE A 194 -6.74 1.88 23.61
C ILE A 194 -8.17 1.30 23.71
N LEU A 195 -8.56 0.46 22.75
CA LEU A 195 -9.93 -0.04 22.57
C LEU A 195 -10.11 -1.53 22.92
N GLY A 196 -9.04 -2.18 23.44
CA GLY A 196 -9.04 -3.62 23.66
C GLY A 196 -9.06 -4.41 22.34
N PRO A 197 -9.51 -5.68 22.34
CA PRO A 197 -9.44 -6.59 21.18
C PRO A 197 -10.08 -6.04 19.90
N TRP A 198 -11.07 -5.14 20.01
CA TRP A 198 -11.72 -4.50 18.86
C TRP A 198 -10.77 -3.67 18.02
N GLY A 199 -9.72 -3.11 18.62
CA GLY A 199 -8.72 -2.32 17.90
C GLY A 199 -8.06 -3.09 16.76
N GLN A 200 -7.73 -4.36 16.99
CA GLN A 200 -7.14 -5.23 15.97
C GLN A 200 -8.07 -5.43 14.76
N TYR A 201 -9.36 -5.71 15.02
CA TYR A 201 -10.34 -5.95 13.93
C TYR A 201 -10.60 -4.69 13.11
N ILE A 202 -10.65 -3.52 13.75
CA ILE A 202 -10.85 -2.22 13.07
C ILE A 202 -9.68 -1.94 12.12
N ILE A 203 -8.44 -2.09 12.62
CA ILE A 203 -7.25 -1.85 11.79
C ILE A 203 -7.11 -2.89 10.69
N ALA A 204 -7.34 -4.16 10.98
CA ALA A 204 -7.29 -5.21 9.96
C ALA A 204 -8.32 -4.99 8.85
N GLY A 205 -9.56 -4.67 9.19
CA GLY A 205 -10.60 -4.33 8.21
C GLY A 205 -10.23 -3.09 7.37
N GLY A 206 -9.76 -2.03 8.02
CA GLY A 206 -9.27 -0.83 7.35
C GLY A 206 -8.08 -1.10 6.42
N LEU A 207 -7.14 -1.93 6.86
CA LEU A 207 -5.98 -2.35 6.08
C LEU A 207 -6.41 -3.15 4.83
N LEU A 208 -7.32 -4.11 4.97
CA LEU A 208 -7.84 -4.88 3.84
C LEU A 208 -8.46 -3.97 2.78
N ILE A 209 -9.35 -3.05 3.19
CA ILE A 209 -9.98 -2.08 2.27
C ILE A 209 -8.91 -1.20 1.60
N SER A 210 -7.96 -0.69 2.38
CA SER A 210 -6.88 0.18 1.89
C SER A 210 -6.00 -0.53 0.88
N VAL A 211 -5.54 -1.74 1.20
CA VAL A 211 -4.60 -2.49 0.35
C VAL A 211 -5.29 -3.01 -0.92
N CYS A 212 -6.56 -3.44 -0.86
CA CYS A 212 -7.32 -3.79 -2.05
C CYS A 212 -7.51 -2.58 -2.98
N GLY A 213 -7.77 -1.39 -2.44
CA GLY A 213 -7.84 -0.15 -3.21
C GLY A 213 -6.49 0.25 -3.81
N ALA A 214 -5.40 0.12 -3.05
CA ALA A 214 -4.05 0.35 -3.55
C ALA A 214 -3.70 -0.63 -4.68
N PHE A 215 -3.97 -1.92 -4.50
CA PHE A 215 -3.76 -2.95 -5.50
C PHE A 215 -4.49 -2.63 -6.82
N LEU A 216 -5.76 -2.20 -6.75
CA LEU A 216 -6.51 -1.77 -7.93
C LEU A 216 -5.84 -0.58 -8.63
N SER A 217 -5.43 0.44 -7.87
CA SER A 217 -4.77 1.64 -8.42
C SER A 217 -3.45 1.30 -9.09
N TRP A 218 -2.61 0.52 -8.41
CA TRP A 218 -1.31 0.11 -8.91
C TRP A 218 -1.41 -0.86 -10.09
N THR A 219 -2.47 -1.67 -10.19
CA THR A 219 -2.74 -2.49 -11.38
C THR A 219 -2.98 -1.60 -12.61
N VAL A 220 -3.73 -0.49 -12.46
CA VAL A 220 -3.92 0.48 -13.54
C VAL A 220 -2.59 1.15 -13.89
N LEU A 221 -1.85 1.68 -12.90
CA LEU A 221 -0.58 2.37 -13.11
C LEU A 221 0.47 1.44 -13.78
N ALA A 222 0.58 0.20 -13.31
CA ALA A 222 1.49 -0.80 -13.86
C ALA A 222 1.16 -1.16 -15.31
N SER A 223 -0.11 -1.10 -15.72
CA SER A 223 -0.50 -1.34 -17.13
C SER A 223 -0.28 -0.11 -18.03
N GLU A 224 -0.34 1.11 -17.48
CA GLU A 224 -0.11 2.35 -18.24
C GLU A 224 1.35 2.51 -18.67
N ALA A 225 2.32 2.09 -17.85
CA ALA A 225 3.73 2.26 -18.19
C ALA A 225 4.15 1.56 -19.49
N PRO A 226 3.91 0.26 -19.72
CA PRO A 226 4.21 -0.38 -21.00
C PRO A 226 3.30 0.10 -22.12
N TYR A 227 2.07 0.54 -21.83
CA TYR A 227 1.16 1.12 -22.83
C TYR A 227 1.70 2.45 -23.37
N LEU A 228 2.09 3.38 -22.52
CA LEU A 228 2.65 4.67 -22.93
C LEU A 228 4.02 4.48 -23.59
N GLY A 229 4.87 3.61 -23.06
CA GLY A 229 6.14 3.27 -23.66
C GLY A 229 6.00 2.66 -25.06
N ALA A 230 4.92 1.91 -25.33
CA ALA A 230 4.63 1.39 -26.66
C ALA A 230 4.14 2.49 -27.63
N LYS A 231 3.38 3.49 -27.15
CA LYS A 231 3.01 4.67 -27.93
C LYS A 231 4.23 5.48 -28.34
N ASP A 232 5.20 5.61 -27.45
CA ASP A 232 6.47 6.31 -27.70
C ASP A 232 7.52 5.42 -28.41
N LYS A 233 7.10 4.27 -28.96
CA LYS A 233 7.94 3.31 -29.68
C LYS A 233 9.11 2.72 -28.87
N MET A 234 9.06 2.83 -27.55
CA MET A 234 10.04 2.25 -26.62
C MET A 234 9.75 0.78 -26.27
N PHE A 235 8.47 0.35 -26.41
CA PHE A 235 8.00 -1.00 -26.19
C PHE A 235 7.35 -1.55 -27.47
N PRO A 236 7.18 -2.87 -27.63
CA PRO A 236 6.50 -3.46 -28.78
C PRO A 236 5.11 -2.86 -28.99
N SER A 237 4.79 -2.50 -30.24
CA SER A 237 3.55 -1.79 -30.63
C SER A 237 2.26 -2.51 -30.21
N ARG A 238 2.31 -3.82 -30.00
CA ARG A 238 1.18 -4.60 -29.51
C ARG A 238 0.63 -4.08 -28.17
N TYR A 239 1.50 -3.56 -27.28
CA TYR A 239 1.08 -3.02 -25.97
C TYR A 239 0.38 -1.67 -26.04
N ALA A 240 0.43 -0.98 -27.20
CA ALA A 240 -0.31 0.24 -27.46
C ALA A 240 -1.81 0.02 -27.76
N LYS A 241 -2.27 -1.24 -27.81
CA LYS A 241 -3.67 -1.58 -28.12
C LYS A 241 -4.57 -1.42 -26.90
N GLN A 242 -5.74 -0.80 -27.11
CA GLN A 242 -6.80 -0.67 -26.11
C GLN A 242 -8.04 -1.46 -26.56
N ASN A 243 -8.85 -1.88 -25.58
CA ASN A 243 -10.17 -2.46 -25.84
C ASN A 243 -11.22 -1.33 -26.06
N ALA A 244 -12.48 -1.71 -26.35
CA ALA A 244 -13.58 -0.76 -26.55
C ALA A 244 -13.85 0.13 -25.31
N ALA A 245 -13.49 -0.32 -24.13
CA ALA A 245 -13.61 0.41 -22.86
C ALA A 245 -12.40 1.35 -22.57
N GLY A 246 -11.41 1.41 -23.48
CA GLY A 246 -10.22 2.25 -23.34
C GLY A 246 -9.15 1.68 -22.39
N SER A 247 -9.23 0.40 -22.03
CA SER A 247 -8.22 -0.25 -21.19
C SER A 247 -7.10 -0.87 -22.05
N PRO A 248 -5.82 -0.72 -21.67
CA PRO A 248 -4.67 -1.27 -22.40
C PRO A 248 -4.54 -2.78 -22.13
N TYR A 249 -5.42 -3.57 -22.74
CA TYR A 249 -5.62 -4.98 -22.39
C TYR A 249 -4.38 -5.86 -22.54
N GLN A 250 -3.53 -5.62 -23.54
CA GLN A 250 -2.32 -6.42 -23.71
C GLN A 250 -1.23 -6.08 -22.69
N ALA A 251 -1.05 -4.79 -22.39
CA ALA A 251 -0.13 -4.35 -21.36
C ALA A 251 -0.58 -4.84 -19.95
N LEU A 252 -1.88 -4.77 -19.67
CA LEU A 252 -2.49 -5.29 -18.44
C LEU A 252 -2.30 -6.81 -18.31
N THR A 253 -2.54 -7.56 -19.39
CA THR A 253 -2.37 -9.02 -19.37
C THR A 253 -0.92 -9.41 -19.14
N LEU A 254 0.04 -8.77 -19.82
CA LEU A 254 1.47 -9.00 -19.58
C LEU A 254 1.82 -8.77 -18.09
N THR A 255 1.43 -7.60 -17.57
CA THR A 255 1.71 -7.23 -16.18
C THR A 255 1.16 -8.26 -15.20
N ASN A 256 -0.08 -8.67 -15.37
CA ASN A 256 -0.73 -9.62 -14.45
C ASN A 256 -0.18 -11.04 -14.57
N ILE A 257 0.29 -11.46 -15.75
CA ILE A 257 1.02 -12.74 -15.91
C ILE A 257 2.34 -12.68 -15.12
N CYS A 258 3.09 -11.59 -15.22
CA CYS A 258 4.32 -11.41 -14.45
C CYS A 258 4.07 -11.39 -12.93
N ILE A 259 3.00 -10.72 -12.48
CA ILE A 259 2.57 -10.73 -11.07
C ILE A 259 2.21 -12.15 -10.63
N GLN A 260 1.47 -12.90 -11.45
CA GLN A 260 1.08 -14.28 -11.16
C GLN A 260 2.30 -15.20 -11.00
N ILE A 261 3.28 -15.09 -11.88
CA ILE A 261 4.54 -15.84 -11.77
C ILE A 261 5.27 -15.48 -10.47
N SER A 262 5.38 -14.20 -10.17
CA SER A 262 6.02 -13.72 -8.94
C SER A 262 5.29 -14.20 -7.68
N LEU A 263 3.95 -14.24 -7.67
CA LEU A 263 3.15 -14.80 -6.57
C LEU A 263 3.45 -16.30 -6.35
N ILE A 264 3.60 -17.06 -7.43
CA ILE A 264 3.97 -18.48 -7.31
C ILE A 264 5.36 -18.61 -6.69
N LEU A 265 6.30 -17.75 -7.07
CA LEU A 265 7.65 -17.77 -6.48
C LEU A 265 7.66 -17.42 -4.99
N VAL A 266 6.74 -16.61 -4.50
CA VAL A 266 6.59 -16.29 -3.06
C VAL A 266 6.29 -17.55 -2.22
N MET A 267 5.68 -18.60 -2.79
CA MET A 267 5.46 -19.87 -2.08
C MET A 267 6.77 -20.58 -1.71
N TYR A 268 7.86 -20.30 -2.43
CA TYR A 268 9.14 -20.96 -2.27
C TYR A 268 10.18 -20.09 -1.53
N ALA A 269 9.80 -18.86 -1.19
CA ALA A 269 10.63 -17.89 -0.46
C ALA A 269 10.33 -17.98 1.05
#